data_5a5e89724d2712007317fd85f7221855
#
_entry.id   5a5e89724d2712007317fd85f7221855
#
_cell.length_a   1.000
_cell.length_b   1.000
_cell.length_c   1.000
_cell.angle_alpha   90.00
_cell.angle_beta   90.00
_cell.angle_gamma   90.00
#
_symmetry.space_group_name_H-M   'P 1'
#
loop_
_entity.id
_entity.type
_entity.pdbx_description
1 polymer ?
#
loop_
_entity_poly.entity_id
_entity_poly.type
_entity_poly.pdbx_seq_one_letter_code
_entity_poly.pdbx_strand_id
1 'polypeptide(L)'
;MCGIAGFYGSKLPTRNNINKSSKLIRHRGPDAKGVKIIKNDKLVLIHRRLSIIDIDQRSNQPMEYENTILIFNGEIYNYIEIKKQLISMGHTFKTNSDTEVLIHALKQWKEKAVDFLEGMWAFAWYDNKTKKLILSRDRFGEKPLYYFIKEKNLFFSSEIKSLSALSSKKF
;
A
#
# COMPACT_ATOMS: atom_id res chain seq x y z
N MET A 1 10.15 5.65 8.44
CA MET A 1 8.85 5.67 7.73
C MET A 1 8.95 4.81 6.48
N CYS A 2 7.95 3.96 6.21
CA CYS A 2 7.93 3.15 4.99
C CYS A 2 7.83 3.98 3.71
N GLY A 3 8.06 3.34 2.57
CA GLY A 3 7.86 3.95 1.26
C GLY A 3 6.97 3.07 0.39
N ILE A 4 5.99 3.67 -0.27
CA ILE A 4 5.11 3.01 -1.22
C ILE A 4 5.24 3.63 -2.61
N ALA A 5 5.08 2.80 -3.64
CA ALA A 5 4.92 3.25 -5.02
C ALA A 5 4.13 2.21 -5.81
N GLY A 6 3.52 2.63 -6.91
CA GLY A 6 2.78 1.69 -7.73
C GLY A 6 2.28 2.28 -9.04
N PHE A 7 1.71 1.38 -9.82
CA PHE A 7 1.14 1.64 -11.13
C PHE A 7 -0.12 0.79 -11.33
N TYR A 8 -1.12 1.37 -11.97
CA TYR A 8 -2.29 0.67 -12.46
C TYR A 8 -2.74 1.28 -13.80
N GLY A 9 -2.89 0.45 -14.84
CA GLY A 9 -3.24 1.01 -16.13
C GLY A 9 -3.21 0.02 -17.31
N SER A 10 -2.87 0.50 -18.51
CA SER A 10 -2.94 -0.26 -19.76
C SER A 10 -1.64 -0.97 -20.12
N LYS A 11 -0.48 -0.36 -19.80
CA LYS A 11 0.85 -0.89 -20.15
C LYS A 11 1.80 -0.81 -18.96
N LEU A 12 2.27 -1.97 -18.49
CA LEU A 12 3.20 -2.06 -17.37
C LEU A 12 4.49 -1.25 -17.59
N PRO A 13 4.99 -0.55 -16.55
CA PRO A 13 6.34 0.00 -16.55
C PRO A 13 7.38 -1.09 -16.75
N THR A 14 8.54 -0.72 -17.32
CA THR A 14 9.64 -1.68 -17.49
C THR A 14 10.17 -2.14 -16.12
N ARG A 15 10.79 -3.33 -16.09
CA ARG A 15 11.45 -3.83 -14.87
C ARG A 15 12.50 -2.86 -14.34
N ASN A 16 13.22 -2.18 -15.26
CA ASN A 16 14.21 -1.15 -14.88
C ASN A 16 13.55 0.01 -14.14
N ASN A 17 12.42 0.53 -14.64
CA ASN A 17 11.67 1.60 -13.99
C ASN A 17 11.15 1.20 -12.61
N ILE A 18 10.61 -0.02 -12.48
CA ILE A 18 10.14 -0.58 -11.20
C ILE A 18 11.30 -0.65 -10.19
N ASN A 19 12.45 -1.19 -10.61
CA ASN A 19 13.63 -1.31 -9.76
C ASN A 19 14.19 0.05 -9.37
N LYS A 20 14.27 1.00 -10.31
CA LYS A 20 14.75 2.37 -10.07
C LYS A 20 13.83 3.10 -9.09
N SER A 21 12.51 3.02 -9.28
CA SER A 21 11.51 3.59 -8.38
C SER A 21 11.68 3.03 -6.96
N SER A 22 11.75 1.71 -6.81
CA SER A 22 11.97 1.05 -5.53
C SER A 22 13.29 1.46 -4.86
N LYS A 23 14.37 1.63 -5.63
CA LYS A 23 15.69 2.05 -5.11
C LYS A 23 15.63 3.48 -4.57
N LEU A 24 14.92 4.38 -5.24
CA LEU A 24 14.82 5.79 -4.87
C LEU A 24 14.09 6.04 -3.53
N ILE A 25 13.22 5.12 -3.11
CA ILE A 25 12.55 5.19 -1.79
C ILE A 25 13.16 4.23 -0.74
N ARG A 26 14.37 3.67 -1.00
CA ARG A 26 15.02 2.73 -0.06
C ARG A 26 15.32 3.38 1.29
N HIS A 27 15.71 4.66 1.31
CA HIS A 27 16.04 5.39 2.55
C HIS A 27 14.84 5.51 3.50
N ARG A 28 13.60 5.40 3.00
CA ARG A 28 12.39 5.40 3.82
C ARG A 28 12.16 4.08 4.54
N GLY A 29 12.55 2.97 3.92
CA GLY A 29 12.36 1.63 4.48
C GLY A 29 13.52 0.72 4.06
N PRO A 30 14.62 0.71 4.83
CA PRO A 30 15.82 -0.06 4.49
C PRO A 30 15.68 -1.55 4.77
N ASP A 31 14.77 -1.96 5.69
CA ASP A 31 14.76 -3.29 6.30
C ASP A 31 14.21 -4.38 5.37
N ALA A 32 13.17 -4.08 4.59
CA ALA A 32 12.64 -5.02 3.62
C ALA A 32 12.17 -4.36 2.33
N LYS A 33 12.16 -5.16 1.26
CA LYS A 33 11.64 -4.78 -0.07
C LYS A 33 10.58 -5.77 -0.50
N GLY A 34 9.44 -5.27 -0.93
CA GLY A 34 8.40 -6.07 -1.60
C GLY A 34 7.98 -5.45 -2.92
N VAL A 35 7.75 -6.30 -3.92
CA VAL A 35 7.22 -5.91 -5.23
C VAL A 35 6.24 -6.98 -5.69
N LYS A 36 5.01 -6.58 -5.96
CA LYS A 36 3.98 -7.43 -6.58
C LYS A 36 3.64 -6.90 -7.97
N ILE A 37 3.64 -7.78 -8.95
CA ILE A 37 3.26 -7.47 -10.33
C ILE A 37 2.15 -8.42 -10.74
N ILE A 38 0.97 -7.89 -11.04
CA ILE A 38 -0.16 -8.65 -11.60
C ILE A 38 -0.26 -8.28 -13.07
N LYS A 39 0.29 -9.16 -13.94
CA LYS A 39 0.43 -8.89 -15.36
C LYS A 39 -0.92 -8.70 -16.08
N ASN A 40 -1.92 -9.55 -15.77
CA ASN A 40 -3.23 -9.49 -16.41
C ASN A 40 -3.96 -8.19 -16.08
N ASP A 41 -3.85 -7.71 -14.85
CA ASP A 41 -4.50 -6.49 -14.38
C ASP A 41 -3.63 -5.24 -14.58
N LYS A 42 -2.43 -5.39 -15.14
CA LYS A 42 -1.47 -4.30 -15.33
C LYS A 42 -1.23 -3.49 -14.05
N LEU A 43 -1.08 -4.19 -12.93
CA LEU A 43 -0.84 -3.60 -11.61
C LEU A 43 0.60 -3.86 -11.17
N VAL A 44 1.21 -2.82 -10.57
CA VAL A 44 2.49 -2.92 -9.85
C VAL A 44 2.32 -2.28 -8.49
N LEU A 45 2.68 -3.00 -7.43
CA LEU A 45 2.75 -2.49 -6.06
C LEU A 45 4.18 -2.66 -5.54
N ILE A 46 4.75 -1.60 -5.00
CA ILE A 46 6.13 -1.54 -4.48
C ILE A 46 6.07 -1.07 -3.05
N HIS A 47 6.75 -1.78 -2.15
CA HIS A 47 6.88 -1.41 -0.75
C HIS A 47 8.35 -1.43 -0.30
N ARG A 48 8.72 -0.46 0.54
CA ARG A 48 9.95 -0.43 1.33
C ARG A 48 9.58 -0.31 2.79
N ARG A 49 9.98 -1.29 3.59
CA ARG A 49 9.60 -1.40 4.99
C ARG A 49 10.67 -0.81 5.90
N LEU A 50 10.23 0.00 6.84
CA LEU A 50 10.88 0.25 8.11
C LEU A 50 10.09 -0.53 9.17
N SER A 51 10.72 -1.52 9.80
CA SER A 51 10.07 -2.44 10.73
C SER A 51 10.00 -1.80 12.12
N ILE A 52 8.82 -1.31 12.52
CA ILE A 52 8.56 -0.68 13.82
C ILE A 52 7.58 -1.53 14.62
N ILE A 53 6.37 -1.76 14.07
CA ILE A 53 5.37 -2.63 14.66
C ILE A 53 5.49 -4.01 14.00
N ASP A 54 5.52 -5.06 14.84
CA ASP A 54 5.66 -6.46 14.42
C ASP A 54 6.81 -6.69 13.42
N ILE A 55 8.03 -6.87 13.95
CA ILE A 55 9.26 -7.05 13.16
C ILE A 55 9.31 -8.36 12.35
N ASP A 56 8.31 -9.25 12.55
CA ASP A 56 8.22 -10.52 11.85
C ASP A 56 8.09 -10.32 10.32
N GLN A 57 8.70 -11.23 9.56
CA GLN A 57 8.62 -11.22 8.10
C GLN A 57 7.19 -11.42 7.56
N ARG A 58 6.29 -12.04 8.36
CA ARG A 58 4.86 -12.19 8.02
C ARG A 58 4.14 -10.86 7.85
N SER A 59 4.68 -9.79 8.45
CA SER A 59 4.17 -8.42 8.31
C SER A 59 4.79 -7.66 7.13
N ASN A 60 5.60 -8.32 6.28
CA ASN A 60 6.13 -7.71 5.07
C ASN A 60 5.02 -7.43 4.05
N GLN A 61 5.25 -6.38 3.25
CA GLN A 61 4.30 -5.91 2.25
C GLN A 61 4.92 -5.96 0.84
N PRO A 62 4.11 -6.10 -0.23
CA PRO A 62 2.65 -6.11 -0.25
C PRO A 62 2.04 -7.26 0.55
N MET A 63 1.09 -6.94 1.43
CA MET A 63 0.36 -7.93 2.22
C MET A 63 -0.85 -8.43 1.44
N GLU A 64 -1.08 -9.73 1.46
CA GLU A 64 -2.18 -10.37 0.77
C GLU A 64 -3.17 -10.98 1.78
N TYR A 65 -4.44 -10.74 1.57
CA TYR A 65 -5.53 -11.37 2.30
C TYR A 65 -6.67 -11.71 1.35
N GLU A 66 -6.96 -13.01 1.19
CA GLU A 66 -7.89 -13.53 0.21
C GLU A 66 -7.60 -13.00 -1.21
N ASN A 67 -8.55 -12.28 -1.81
CA ASN A 67 -8.42 -11.66 -3.12
C ASN A 67 -7.94 -10.20 -3.09
N THR A 68 -7.43 -9.73 -1.96
CA THR A 68 -6.99 -8.34 -1.79
C THR A 68 -5.50 -8.22 -1.51
N ILE A 69 -4.92 -7.08 -1.88
CA ILE A 69 -3.51 -6.78 -1.71
C ILE A 69 -3.38 -5.34 -1.19
N LEU A 70 -2.53 -5.14 -0.19
CA LEU A 70 -2.29 -3.85 0.44
C LEU A 70 -0.81 -3.50 0.46
N ILE A 71 -0.49 -2.24 0.17
CA ILE A 71 0.74 -1.57 0.57
C ILE A 71 0.38 -0.33 1.38
N PHE A 72 1.09 -0.14 2.50
CA PHE A 72 0.75 0.85 3.51
C PHE A 72 2.02 1.49 4.08
N ASN A 73 1.99 2.81 4.21
CA ASN A 73 2.96 3.62 4.92
C ASN A 73 2.22 4.46 5.94
N GLY A 74 2.27 4.10 7.19
CA GLY A 74 1.54 4.80 8.23
C GLY A 74 1.56 4.06 9.56
N GLU A 75 0.63 4.45 10.42
CA GLU A 75 0.34 3.84 11.69
C GLU A 75 -1.14 4.07 12.01
N ILE A 76 -1.89 3.01 12.27
CA ILE A 76 -3.28 3.06 12.70
C ILE A 76 -3.33 2.96 14.22
N TYR A 77 -3.57 4.06 14.90
CA TYR A 77 -3.44 4.15 16.36
C TYR A 77 -4.46 3.28 17.08
N ASN A 78 -5.69 3.22 16.58
CA ASN A 78 -6.79 2.44 17.14
C ASN A 78 -6.92 1.03 16.54
N TYR A 79 -5.80 0.46 16.03
CA TYR A 79 -5.84 -0.87 15.38
C TYR A 79 -6.26 -2.00 16.34
N ILE A 80 -6.00 -1.87 17.64
CA ILE A 80 -6.38 -2.88 18.65
C ILE A 80 -7.90 -2.94 18.78
N GLU A 81 -8.59 -1.80 18.84
CA GLU A 81 -10.04 -1.67 18.91
C GLU A 81 -10.70 -2.21 17.65
N ILE A 82 -10.18 -1.82 16.48
CA ILE A 82 -10.64 -2.32 15.18
C ILE A 82 -10.44 -3.83 15.09
N LYS A 83 -9.30 -4.37 15.54
CA LYS A 83 -9.03 -5.81 15.58
C LYS A 83 -10.06 -6.56 16.41
N LYS A 84 -10.41 -6.07 17.61
CA LYS A 84 -11.45 -6.66 18.45
C LYS A 84 -12.82 -6.70 17.75
N GLN A 85 -13.20 -5.61 17.10
CA GLN A 85 -14.44 -5.53 16.34
C GLN A 85 -14.45 -6.53 15.16
N LEU A 86 -13.36 -6.64 14.40
CA LEU A 86 -13.25 -7.58 13.30
C LEU A 86 -13.27 -9.05 13.79
N ILE A 87 -12.65 -9.34 14.94
CA ILE A 87 -12.73 -10.69 15.57
C ILE A 87 -14.19 -11.03 15.89
N SER A 88 -14.97 -10.09 16.44
CA SER A 88 -16.41 -10.34 16.71
C SER A 88 -17.24 -10.59 15.45
N MET A 89 -16.72 -10.18 14.27
CA MET A 89 -17.31 -10.43 12.95
C MET A 89 -16.75 -11.72 12.29
N GLY A 90 -15.93 -12.51 13.01
CA GLY A 90 -15.39 -13.78 12.52
C GLY A 90 -14.03 -13.71 11.85
N HIS A 91 -13.34 -12.56 11.85
CA HIS A 91 -11.99 -12.45 11.31
C HIS A 91 -10.95 -13.11 12.23
N THR A 92 -9.94 -13.74 11.64
CA THR A 92 -8.79 -14.33 12.33
C THR A 92 -7.51 -13.67 11.86
N PHE A 93 -6.56 -13.46 12.78
CA PHE A 93 -5.31 -12.72 12.52
C PHE A 93 -4.09 -13.61 12.74
N LYS A 94 -3.06 -13.43 11.95
CA LYS A 94 -1.79 -14.17 11.98
C LYS A 94 -0.64 -13.35 12.54
N THR A 95 -0.80 -12.03 12.58
CA THR A 95 0.23 -11.08 13.04
C THR A 95 -0.33 -10.13 14.10
N ASN A 96 0.54 -9.31 14.66
CA ASN A 96 0.17 -8.22 15.54
C ASN A 96 0.30 -6.84 14.86
N SER A 97 0.39 -6.82 13.53
CA SER A 97 0.57 -5.57 12.78
C SER A 97 -0.76 -4.86 12.54
N ASP A 98 -0.71 -3.53 12.59
CA ASP A 98 -1.79 -2.66 12.14
C ASP A 98 -2.08 -2.82 10.64
N THR A 99 -1.09 -3.21 9.85
CA THR A 99 -1.24 -3.51 8.42
C THR A 99 -2.22 -4.65 8.17
N GLU A 100 -2.16 -5.73 8.96
CA GLU A 100 -3.12 -6.85 8.84
C GLU A 100 -4.52 -6.41 9.26
N VAL A 101 -4.62 -5.61 10.30
CA VAL A 101 -5.90 -5.05 10.72
C VAL A 101 -6.50 -4.17 9.63
N LEU A 102 -5.68 -3.33 9.00
CA LEU A 102 -6.12 -2.46 7.91
C LEU A 102 -6.63 -3.23 6.69
N ILE A 103 -5.93 -4.30 6.25
CA ILE A 103 -6.39 -5.07 5.07
C ILE A 103 -7.70 -5.81 5.37
N HIS A 104 -7.89 -6.31 6.61
CA HIS A 104 -9.14 -6.91 7.05
C HIS A 104 -10.27 -5.89 7.12
N ALA A 105 -10.02 -4.68 7.65
CA ALA A 105 -10.98 -3.58 7.69
C ALA A 105 -11.44 -3.17 6.28
N LEU A 106 -10.48 -3.00 5.36
CA LEU A 106 -10.75 -2.69 3.96
C LEU A 106 -11.52 -3.81 3.25
N LYS A 107 -11.25 -5.07 3.60
CA LYS A 107 -12.02 -6.21 3.07
C LYS A 107 -13.46 -6.18 3.56
N GLN A 108 -13.67 -5.89 4.84
CA GLN A 108 -14.98 -5.89 5.51
C GLN A 108 -15.84 -4.70 5.08
N TRP A 109 -15.28 -3.48 5.17
CA TRP A 109 -16.04 -2.24 5.03
C TRP A 109 -15.74 -1.46 3.74
N LYS A 110 -14.82 -1.95 2.90
CA LYS A 110 -14.40 -1.31 1.66
C LYS A 110 -13.91 0.14 1.93
N GLU A 111 -14.34 1.11 1.12
CA GLU A 111 -13.97 2.52 1.28
C GLU A 111 -14.38 3.10 2.63
N LYS A 112 -15.46 2.63 3.21
CA LYS A 112 -15.94 3.08 4.53
C LYS A 112 -15.00 2.73 5.67
N ALA A 113 -14.03 1.82 5.44
CA ALA A 113 -13.03 1.51 6.46
C ALA A 113 -12.30 2.75 6.95
N VAL A 114 -12.05 3.74 6.07
CA VAL A 114 -11.33 4.98 6.44
C VAL A 114 -12.06 5.83 7.48
N ASP A 115 -13.37 5.66 7.63
CA ASP A 115 -14.18 6.41 8.60
C ASP A 115 -13.93 5.94 10.05
N PHE A 116 -13.43 4.69 10.19
CA PHE A 116 -13.12 4.08 11.49
C PHE A 116 -11.64 4.23 11.89
N LEU A 117 -10.77 4.71 10.97
CA LEU A 117 -9.35 4.80 11.23
C LEU A 117 -8.98 6.06 12.00
N GLU A 118 -8.18 5.90 13.04
CA GLU A 118 -7.44 6.97 13.73
C GLU A 118 -5.95 6.76 13.49
N GLY A 119 -5.25 7.80 13.05
CA GLY A 119 -3.82 7.71 12.77
C GLY A 119 -3.38 8.47 11.53
N MET A 120 -2.25 8.08 11.00
CA MET A 120 -1.61 8.70 9.87
C MET A 120 -1.30 7.65 8.80
N TRP A 121 -1.70 7.88 7.55
CA TRP A 121 -1.55 6.86 6.51
C TRP A 121 -1.42 7.39 5.09
N ALA A 122 -0.74 6.59 4.29
CA ALA A 122 -0.87 6.52 2.85
C ALA A 122 -0.90 5.06 2.45
N PHE A 123 -1.93 4.61 1.74
CA PHE A 123 -2.02 3.23 1.29
C PHE A 123 -2.55 3.09 -0.14
N ALA A 124 -2.25 1.93 -0.73
CA ALA A 124 -2.90 1.43 -1.92
C ALA A 124 -3.45 0.04 -1.63
N TRP A 125 -4.75 -0.13 -1.79
CA TRP A 125 -5.45 -1.40 -1.63
C TRP A 125 -6.11 -1.81 -2.93
N TYR A 126 -5.85 -3.05 -3.35
CA TYR A 126 -6.37 -3.61 -4.58
C TYR A 126 -7.23 -4.83 -4.31
N ASP A 127 -8.45 -4.85 -4.86
CA ASP A 127 -9.34 -6.01 -4.87
C ASP A 127 -9.29 -6.68 -6.25
N ASN A 128 -8.68 -7.87 -6.29
CA ASN A 128 -8.51 -8.63 -7.52
C ASN A 128 -9.84 -9.17 -8.09
N LYS A 129 -10.87 -9.31 -7.26
CA LYS A 129 -12.21 -9.76 -7.72
C LYS A 129 -12.93 -8.65 -8.47
N THR A 130 -12.94 -7.45 -7.93
CA THR A 130 -13.63 -6.28 -8.52
C THR A 130 -12.75 -5.45 -9.44
N LYS A 131 -11.42 -5.75 -9.51
CA LYS A 131 -10.40 -4.98 -10.24
C LYS A 131 -10.31 -3.52 -9.80
N LYS A 132 -10.68 -3.24 -8.56
CA LYS A 132 -10.70 -1.90 -8.00
C LYS A 132 -9.40 -1.61 -7.24
N LEU A 133 -8.76 -0.49 -7.54
CA LEU A 133 -7.64 0.07 -6.78
C LEU A 133 -8.12 1.29 -6.02
N ILE A 134 -7.89 1.31 -4.70
CA ILE A 134 -8.16 2.45 -3.83
C ILE A 134 -6.82 3.01 -3.36
N LEU A 135 -6.63 4.32 -3.55
CA LEU A 135 -5.58 5.09 -2.91
C LEU A 135 -6.21 5.94 -1.81
N SER A 136 -5.61 5.96 -0.64
CA SER A 136 -6.05 6.80 0.46
C SER A 136 -4.86 7.45 1.15
N ARG A 137 -5.09 8.67 1.63
CA ARG A 137 -4.16 9.45 2.43
C ARG A 137 -4.90 10.01 3.64
N ASP A 138 -4.25 10.09 4.77
CA ASP A 138 -4.83 10.65 6.00
C ASP A 138 -5.31 12.10 5.83
N ARG A 139 -6.23 12.54 6.71
CA ARG A 139 -6.92 13.83 6.62
C ARG A 139 -5.99 15.03 6.63
N PHE A 140 -4.87 14.95 7.34
CA PHE A 140 -3.89 16.04 7.47
C PHE A 140 -2.73 15.92 6.48
N GLY A 141 -2.67 14.80 5.73
CA GLY A 141 -1.59 14.55 4.78
C GLY A 141 -0.24 14.31 5.43
N GLU A 142 -0.21 13.74 6.63
CA GLU A 142 1.02 13.44 7.36
C GLU A 142 1.90 12.44 6.63
N LYS A 143 1.29 11.45 5.99
CA LYS A 143 2.02 10.52 5.13
C LYS A 143 1.95 10.97 3.67
N PRO A 144 3.10 11.15 3.01
CA PRO A 144 3.11 11.63 1.63
C PRO A 144 2.56 10.57 0.67
N LEU A 145 1.68 11.03 -0.22
CA LEU A 145 1.18 10.29 -1.37
C LEU A 145 0.99 11.23 -2.54
N TYR A 146 1.83 11.05 -3.55
CA TYR A 146 1.75 11.77 -4.83
C TYR A 146 1.22 10.83 -5.89
N TYR A 147 0.37 11.32 -6.79
CA TYR A 147 -0.12 10.55 -7.92
C TYR A 147 -0.15 11.37 -9.20
N PHE A 148 -0.18 10.66 -10.31
CA PHE A 148 -0.19 11.24 -11.64
C PHE A 148 -0.96 10.31 -12.57
N ILE A 149 -1.88 10.87 -13.34
CA ILE A 149 -2.69 10.14 -14.32
C ILE A 149 -2.36 10.64 -15.73
N LYS A 150 -2.04 9.71 -16.62
CA LYS A 150 -1.86 9.97 -18.04
C LYS A 150 -2.42 8.82 -18.86
N GLU A 151 -3.30 9.11 -19.85
CA GLU A 151 -3.83 8.12 -20.79
C GLU A 151 -4.35 6.85 -20.09
N LYS A 152 -5.18 7.03 -19.06
CA LYS A 152 -5.73 5.92 -18.22
C LYS A 152 -4.68 5.13 -17.43
N ASN A 153 -3.46 5.63 -17.33
CA ASN A 153 -2.42 5.04 -16.50
C ASN A 153 -2.25 5.88 -15.24
N LEU A 154 -2.44 5.25 -14.09
CA LEU A 154 -2.23 5.84 -12.77
C LEU A 154 -0.86 5.42 -12.25
N PHE A 155 -0.06 6.40 -11.85
CA PHE A 155 1.19 6.23 -11.14
C PHE A 155 1.07 6.88 -9.78
N PHE A 156 1.62 6.26 -8.74
CA PHE A 156 1.63 6.85 -7.41
C PHE A 156 2.89 6.48 -6.63
N SER A 157 3.27 7.34 -5.68
CA SER A 157 4.44 7.09 -4.81
C SER A 157 4.45 8.03 -3.60
N SER A 158 5.16 7.60 -2.56
CA SER A 158 5.51 8.44 -1.41
C SER A 158 6.45 9.61 -1.77
N GLU A 159 7.16 9.55 -2.90
CA GLU A 159 8.11 10.58 -3.32
C GLU A 159 8.09 10.84 -4.82
N ILE A 160 8.19 12.12 -5.19
CA ILE A 160 8.12 12.57 -6.60
C ILE A 160 9.25 11.94 -7.45
N LYS A 161 10.47 11.82 -6.92
CA LYS A 161 11.58 11.19 -7.66
C LYS A 161 11.32 9.73 -8.00
N SER A 162 10.65 8.99 -7.12
CA SER A 162 10.24 7.60 -7.36
C SER A 162 9.10 7.53 -8.38
N LEU A 163 8.13 8.44 -8.28
CA LEU A 163 7.04 8.60 -9.24
C LEU A 163 7.58 8.88 -10.65
N SER A 164 8.52 9.83 -10.77
CA SER A 164 9.21 10.18 -12.02
C SER A 164 9.92 8.97 -12.64
N ALA A 165 10.66 8.20 -11.83
CA ALA A 165 11.34 7.00 -12.30
C ALA A 165 10.38 5.91 -12.78
N LEU A 166 9.24 5.74 -12.10
CA LEU A 166 8.23 4.74 -12.45
C LEU A 166 7.51 5.10 -13.75
N SER A 167 7.18 6.38 -13.94
CA SER A 167 6.44 6.89 -15.11
C SER A 167 7.33 7.25 -16.30
N SER A 168 8.66 7.27 -16.16
CA SER A 168 9.62 7.81 -17.14
C SER A 168 9.37 9.28 -17.48
N LYS A 169 8.68 10.02 -16.62
CA LYS A 169 8.41 11.46 -16.79
C LYS A 169 9.27 12.25 -15.80
N LYS A 170 9.85 13.36 -16.28
CA LYS A 170 10.45 14.38 -15.40
C LYS A 170 9.34 15.33 -14.93
N PHE A 171 9.31 15.58 -13.62
CA PHE A 171 8.44 16.56 -12.98
C PHE A 171 9.28 17.73 -12.48
#